data_f74e0c864256079a4446fbaf5cb5ab5f
#
_entry.id   f74e0c864256079a4446fbaf5cb5ab5f
#
_cell.length_a   1.000
_cell.length_b   1.000
_cell.length_c   1.000
_cell.angle_alpha   90.00
_cell.angle_beta   90.00
_cell.angle_gamma   90.00
#
_symmetry.space_group_name_H-M   'P 1'
#
loop_
_entity.id
_entity.type
_entity.pdbx_description
1 polymer ?
#
loop_
_entity_poly.entity_id
_entity_poly.type
_entity_poly.pdbx_seq_one_letter_code
_entity_poly.pdbx_strand_id
1 'polypeptide(L)'
;INLTVDAPEVISPNQDITLNVKTTLNATKPASNILVKFDYPVGFQFSSATPVPTLGNNVWSLGDLSPGAERDVSITGKMIDVFDGEEKTFRISSXXXXQSASDKSMIDVVFSSLAHVVAVKKPFIEARFFVNGVYRREYAVDSKGQIQGQIEWTNNLDTKINDVTIVAKISGNAVNRKTINTQQGFYDSAKDTIIWDKNSVGVFNEVNPGDSGSVGFTVSPLSLFSAGGGMLSDPSIKVEVSISGKQLSTGYETQNLDNSVSSIIRIISDIGFNAKALYYSGPFANTGTIPPKIENETTYTITWSVSNTANNISKAVVRSSLSSWVRFVGPISPSDEDLNYNPSTKEIVWNVGNIGKGAGITVADHSVSFQVVLS
;
A
#
# COMPACT_ATOMS: atom_id res chain seq x y z
N ILE A 1 11.88 -15.83 35.54
CA ILE A 1 11.96 -14.72 34.57
C ILE A 1 10.83 -13.77 34.87
N ASN A 2 11.12 -12.47 34.86
CA ASN A 2 10.12 -11.40 35.01
C ASN A 2 9.98 -10.68 33.66
N LEU A 3 8.72 -10.41 33.30
CA LEU A 3 8.37 -9.65 32.10
C LEU A 3 7.68 -8.36 32.54
N THR A 4 8.09 -7.24 31.98
CA THR A 4 7.37 -5.97 32.12
C THR A 4 7.15 -5.37 30.74
N VAL A 5 6.03 -4.66 30.58
CA VAL A 5 5.71 -3.99 29.31
C VAL A 5 5.40 -2.53 29.58
N ASP A 6 5.99 -1.68 28.76
CA ASP A 6 5.68 -0.26 28.69
C ASP A 6 5.03 -0.01 27.32
N ALA A 7 3.74 0.33 27.33
CA ALA A 7 2.94 0.52 26.12
C ALA A 7 1.70 1.33 26.47
N PRO A 8 1.06 1.98 25.48
CA PRO A 8 -0.18 2.73 25.73
C PRO A 8 -1.30 1.83 26.25
N GLU A 9 -2.10 2.36 27.17
CA GLU A 9 -3.32 1.69 27.63
C GLU A 9 -4.52 2.04 26.77
N VAL A 10 -4.43 3.13 25.99
CA VAL A 10 -5.52 3.62 25.11
C VAL A 10 -4.90 4.01 23.78
N ILE A 11 -5.55 3.62 22.68
CA ILE A 11 -5.14 3.99 21.33
C ILE A 11 -6.37 4.32 20.49
N SER A 12 -6.16 5.07 19.41
CA SER A 12 -7.17 5.28 18.38
C SER A 12 -7.04 4.26 17.26
N PRO A 13 -8.13 3.94 16.54
CA PRO A 13 -8.03 3.09 15.34
C PRO A 13 -6.99 3.64 14.37
N ASN A 14 -6.17 2.75 13.82
CA ASN A 14 -5.12 3.05 12.86
C ASN A 14 -3.91 3.81 13.41
N GLN A 15 -3.88 4.07 14.71
CA GLN A 15 -2.73 4.69 15.37
C GLN A 15 -1.56 3.69 15.46
N ASP A 16 -0.34 4.20 15.34
CA ASP A 16 0.85 3.40 15.61
C ASP A 16 0.95 3.11 17.11
N ILE A 17 1.27 1.88 17.45
CA ILE A 17 1.51 1.46 18.84
C ILE A 17 2.91 0.88 18.94
N THR A 18 3.63 1.26 19.99
CA THR A 18 4.93 0.67 20.32
C THR A 18 4.82 0.00 21.67
N LEU A 19 5.25 -1.26 21.74
CA LEU A 19 5.33 -2.05 22.96
C LEU A 19 6.81 -2.26 23.27
N ASN A 20 7.26 -1.77 24.43
CA ASN A 20 8.61 -1.98 24.93
C ASN A 20 8.55 -3.04 26.03
N VAL A 21 9.09 -4.22 25.76
CA VAL A 21 9.04 -5.35 26.69
C VAL A 21 10.45 -5.59 27.23
N LYS A 22 10.55 -5.57 28.55
CA LYS A 22 11.81 -5.88 29.26
C LYS A 22 11.69 -7.26 29.93
N THR A 23 12.68 -8.09 29.68
CA THR A 23 12.82 -9.41 30.26
C THR A 23 13.99 -9.40 31.25
N THR A 24 13.74 -9.79 32.51
CA THR A 24 14.78 -9.81 33.56
C THR A 24 14.85 -11.21 34.17
N LEU A 25 16.05 -11.74 34.34
CA LEU A 25 16.24 -13.02 35.06
C LEU A 25 16.40 -12.76 36.56
N ASN A 26 15.34 -13.03 37.33
CA ASN A 26 15.33 -12.86 38.79
C ASN A 26 15.66 -14.17 39.54
N ALA A 27 16.47 -15.05 38.92
CA ALA A 27 16.90 -16.31 39.54
C ALA A 27 18.35 -16.21 40.00
N THR A 28 18.77 -17.10 40.88
CA THR A 28 20.13 -17.19 41.36
C THR A 28 21.05 -18.02 40.45
N LYS A 29 20.47 -18.73 39.46
CA LYS A 29 21.19 -19.55 38.48
C LYS A 29 20.94 -19.02 37.07
N PRO A 30 21.92 -19.16 36.17
CA PRO A 30 21.68 -18.81 34.77
C PRO A 30 20.57 -19.63 34.13
N ALA A 31 19.89 -19.06 33.14
CA ALA A 31 18.88 -19.73 32.34
C ALA A 31 19.33 -19.68 30.88
N SER A 32 19.21 -20.81 30.17
CA SER A 32 19.71 -20.94 28.80
C SER A 32 18.58 -21.00 27.80
N ASN A 33 18.86 -20.55 26.57
CA ASN A 33 17.98 -20.62 25.41
C ASN A 33 16.63 -19.96 25.65
N ILE A 34 16.63 -18.80 26.25
CA ILE A 34 15.39 -18.07 26.55
C ILE A 34 14.82 -17.47 25.28
N LEU A 35 13.54 -17.71 25.06
CA LEU A 35 12.75 -17.11 23.99
C LEU A 35 11.69 -16.21 24.60
N VAL A 36 11.34 -15.15 23.89
CA VAL A 36 10.13 -14.35 24.16
C VAL A 36 9.23 -14.43 22.95
N LYS A 37 7.96 -14.77 23.21
CA LYS A 37 6.94 -14.91 22.18
C LYS A 37 5.78 -13.95 22.46
N PHE A 38 5.31 -13.32 21.40
CA PHE A 38 4.16 -12.43 21.44
C PHE A 38 2.99 -13.07 20.70
N ASP A 39 1.84 -13.11 21.35
CA ASP A 39 0.57 -13.44 20.70
C ASP A 39 -0.19 -12.13 20.51
N TYR A 40 -0.24 -11.67 19.25
CA TYR A 40 -0.87 -10.42 18.88
C TYR A 40 -2.38 -10.55 18.82
N PRO A 41 -3.14 -9.52 19.26
CA PRO A 41 -4.60 -9.55 19.09
C PRO A 41 -5.01 -9.38 17.62
N VAL A 42 -6.22 -9.83 17.32
CA VAL A 42 -6.82 -9.61 16.00
C VAL A 42 -6.88 -8.11 15.72
N GLY A 43 -6.41 -7.72 14.53
CA GLY A 43 -6.32 -6.33 14.11
C GLY A 43 -4.94 -5.71 14.29
N PHE A 44 -4.00 -6.40 14.95
CA PHE A 44 -2.63 -5.89 15.04
C PHE A 44 -1.84 -6.20 13.77
N GLN A 45 -1.31 -5.18 13.15
CA GLN A 45 -0.44 -5.30 11.99
C GLN A 45 0.98 -4.90 12.37
N PHE A 46 1.87 -5.91 12.43
CA PHE A 46 3.28 -5.72 12.76
C PHE A 46 3.97 -4.85 11.70
N SER A 47 4.77 -3.88 12.10
CA SER A 47 5.55 -3.01 11.20
C SER A 47 7.05 -3.25 11.33
N SER A 48 7.58 -3.21 12.53
CA SER A 48 9.02 -3.37 12.77
C SER A 48 9.30 -3.75 14.21
N ALA A 49 10.53 -4.18 14.49
CA ALA A 49 10.98 -4.41 15.87
C ALA A 49 12.49 -4.24 16.00
N THR A 50 12.91 -3.91 17.23
CA THR A 50 14.33 -3.84 17.62
C THR A 50 14.52 -4.63 18.91
N PRO A 51 15.34 -5.69 18.90
CA PRO A 51 16.02 -6.30 17.75
C PRO A 51 15.04 -6.96 16.80
N VAL A 52 15.48 -7.31 15.59
CA VAL A 52 14.62 -8.02 14.62
C VAL A 52 14.20 -9.38 15.18
N PRO A 53 12.99 -9.86 14.87
CA PRO A 53 12.54 -11.17 15.33
C PRO A 53 13.44 -12.29 14.83
N THR A 54 13.62 -13.32 15.65
CA THR A 54 14.38 -14.52 15.30
C THR A 54 13.56 -15.46 14.43
N LEU A 55 12.24 -15.51 14.64
CA LEU A 55 11.34 -16.39 13.88
C LEU A 55 10.01 -15.68 13.65
N GLY A 56 9.57 -15.68 12.41
CA GLY A 56 8.33 -14.99 12.04
C GLY A 56 8.40 -13.50 12.34
N ASN A 57 7.34 -12.96 12.91
CA ASN A 57 7.28 -11.56 13.35
C ASN A 57 6.99 -11.45 14.86
N ASN A 58 7.08 -12.58 15.59
CA ASN A 58 6.55 -12.62 16.95
C ASN A 58 7.39 -13.45 17.95
N VAL A 59 8.60 -13.93 17.54
CA VAL A 59 9.47 -14.71 18.44
C VAL A 59 10.88 -14.13 18.42
N TRP A 60 11.46 -13.92 19.61
CA TRP A 60 12.83 -13.42 19.82
C TRP A 60 13.61 -14.40 20.66
N SER A 61 14.81 -14.78 20.20
CA SER A 61 15.77 -15.50 21.01
C SER A 61 16.61 -14.52 21.82
N LEU A 62 16.52 -14.59 23.13
CA LEU A 62 17.30 -13.74 24.02
C LEU A 62 18.63 -14.42 24.41
N GLY A 63 18.80 -15.70 24.01
CA GLY A 63 20.00 -16.46 24.34
C GLY A 63 20.02 -16.87 25.81
N ASP A 64 21.22 -16.95 26.36
CA ASP A 64 21.42 -17.32 27.76
C ASP A 64 21.42 -16.04 28.63
N LEU A 65 20.76 -16.13 29.78
CA LEU A 65 20.68 -15.00 30.73
C LEU A 65 21.36 -15.38 32.02
N SER A 66 22.26 -14.53 32.47
CA SER A 66 22.87 -14.61 33.82
C SER A 66 21.89 -14.00 34.83
N PRO A 67 22.05 -14.34 36.13
CA PRO A 67 21.25 -13.69 37.18
C PRO A 67 21.34 -12.16 37.10
N GLY A 68 20.17 -11.50 37.07
CA GLY A 68 20.06 -10.05 36.95
C GLY A 68 20.18 -9.50 35.54
N ALA A 69 20.45 -10.33 34.53
CA ALA A 69 20.52 -9.86 33.13
C ALA A 69 19.15 -9.37 32.62
N GLU A 70 19.22 -8.29 31.87
CA GLU A 70 18.03 -7.69 31.23
C GLU A 70 18.17 -7.73 29.70
N ARG A 71 17.03 -7.91 29.03
CA ARG A 71 16.93 -7.83 27.55
C ARG A 71 15.65 -7.10 27.19
N ASP A 72 15.76 -6.20 26.24
CA ASP A 72 14.64 -5.38 25.78
C ASP A 72 14.25 -5.77 24.35
N VAL A 73 12.94 -5.77 24.08
CA VAL A 73 12.38 -5.93 22.75
C VAL A 73 11.37 -4.81 22.56
N SER A 74 11.57 -3.99 21.52
CA SER A 74 10.64 -2.92 21.15
C SER A 74 9.94 -3.32 19.85
N ILE A 75 8.61 -3.32 19.85
CA ILE A 75 7.79 -3.73 18.71
C ILE A 75 6.88 -2.57 18.31
N THR A 76 6.87 -2.22 17.03
CA THR A 76 5.97 -1.21 16.49
C THR A 76 5.02 -1.83 15.47
N GLY A 77 3.76 -1.43 15.54
CA GLY A 77 2.72 -1.87 14.62
C GLY A 77 1.52 -0.94 14.68
N LYS A 78 0.42 -1.37 14.08
CA LYS A 78 -0.84 -0.59 14.05
C LYS A 78 -2.01 -1.49 14.41
N MET A 79 -3.03 -0.91 15.04
CA MET A 79 -4.31 -1.58 15.20
C MET A 79 -5.23 -1.17 14.05
N ILE A 80 -5.54 -2.11 13.17
CA ILE A 80 -6.41 -1.91 12.01
C ILE A 80 -7.72 -2.69 12.20
N ASP A 81 -8.79 -2.22 11.55
CA ASP A 81 -10.10 -2.89 11.58
C ASP A 81 -10.59 -3.11 13.03
N VAL A 82 -10.39 -2.10 13.88
CA VAL A 82 -10.83 -2.10 15.28
C VAL A 82 -11.85 -0.99 15.50
N PHE A 83 -12.73 -1.18 16.48
CA PHE A 83 -13.86 -0.29 16.73
C PHE A 83 -13.76 0.32 18.13
N ASP A 84 -14.38 1.47 18.25
CA ASP A 84 -14.48 2.19 19.53
C ASP A 84 -15.11 1.29 20.59
N GLY A 85 -14.49 1.25 21.77
CA GLY A 85 -14.94 0.46 22.90
C GLY A 85 -14.38 -0.97 22.96
N GLU A 86 -13.62 -1.39 21.94
CA GLU A 86 -12.97 -2.72 22.00
C GLU A 86 -11.77 -2.70 22.95
N GLU A 87 -11.50 -3.86 23.54
CA GLU A 87 -10.26 -4.10 24.27
C GLU A 87 -9.45 -5.15 23.52
N LYS A 88 -8.17 -4.87 23.36
CA LYS A 88 -7.23 -5.75 22.64
C LYS A 88 -6.13 -6.19 23.61
N THR A 89 -5.92 -7.48 23.71
CA THR A 89 -4.95 -8.05 24.66
C THR A 89 -3.73 -8.58 23.92
N PHE A 90 -2.58 -8.02 24.20
CA PHE A 90 -1.26 -8.55 23.79
C PHE A 90 -0.82 -9.53 24.89
N ARG A 91 -0.50 -10.76 24.50
CA ARG A 91 0.06 -11.74 25.44
C ARG A 91 1.53 -11.94 25.13
N ILE A 92 2.35 -11.81 26.16
CA ILE A 92 3.81 -11.96 26.05
C ILE A 92 4.18 -13.12 26.97
N SER A 93 4.92 -14.12 26.42
CA SER A 93 5.40 -15.26 27.22
C SER A 93 6.90 -15.43 27.03
N SER A 94 7.57 -15.83 28.12
CA SER A 94 8.95 -16.28 28.04
C SER A 94 8.97 -17.80 28.05
N UNK A 95 9.52 -18.30 27.06
CA UNK A 95 9.52 -19.68 26.90
C UNK A 95 10.96 -20.19 26.86
N UNK A 96 11.32 -21.56 26.90
CA UNK A 96 12.49 -22.16 26.61
C UNK A 96 12.17 -23.19 25.67
N UNK A 97 12.64 -23.34 24.81
CA UNK A 97 12.53 -24.32 23.96
C UNK A 97 13.30 -25.43 24.43
N UNK A 98 12.75 -26.13 24.83
CA UNK A 98 13.36 -27.24 25.25
C UNK A 98 13.04 -28.29 24.37
N GLN A 99 13.89 -29.11 23.99
CA GLN A 99 13.70 -30.32 23.19
C GLN A 99 13.41 -31.54 24.10
N SER A 100 12.32 -32.23 23.83
CA SER A 100 11.98 -33.42 24.57
C SER A 100 13.03 -34.51 24.36
N ALA A 101 13.49 -35.12 25.47
CA ALA A 101 14.47 -36.19 25.43
C ALA A 101 13.92 -37.48 24.87
N SER A 102 12.59 -37.65 24.92
CA SER A 102 11.92 -38.94 24.56
C SER A 102 11.49 -39.04 23.10
N ASP A 103 11.06 -37.91 22.46
CA ASP A 103 10.47 -37.99 21.12
C ASP A 103 11.02 -36.90 20.17
N LYS A 104 11.98 -36.11 20.60
CA LYS A 104 12.58 -34.99 19.84
C LYS A 104 11.58 -33.89 19.48
N SER A 105 10.38 -33.90 20.02
CA SER A 105 9.46 -32.80 19.83
C SER A 105 9.93 -31.57 20.60
N MET A 106 9.62 -30.37 20.06
CA MET A 106 9.90 -29.11 20.75
C MET A 106 8.81 -28.87 21.78
N ILE A 107 9.21 -28.69 23.02
CA ILE A 107 8.28 -28.37 24.12
C ILE A 107 8.59 -26.96 24.59
N ASP A 108 7.55 -26.13 24.59
CA ASP A 108 7.65 -24.78 25.15
C ASP A 108 7.36 -24.85 26.64
N VAL A 109 8.40 -24.67 27.45
CA VAL A 109 8.21 -24.50 28.88
C VAL A 109 8.06 -23.00 29.16
N VAL A 110 6.87 -22.60 29.57
CA VAL A 110 6.57 -21.19 29.86
C VAL A 110 7.05 -20.87 31.27
N PHE A 111 7.97 -19.93 31.39
CA PHE A 111 8.48 -19.43 32.64
C PHE A 111 7.63 -18.30 33.20
N SER A 112 7.13 -17.43 32.31
CA SER A 112 6.35 -16.27 32.72
C SER A 112 5.42 -15.88 31.56
N SER A 113 4.28 -15.32 31.89
CA SER A 113 3.35 -14.79 30.93
C SER A 113 2.78 -13.47 31.46
N LEU A 114 2.63 -12.51 30.53
CA LEU A 114 2.12 -11.17 30.85
C LEU A 114 1.06 -10.82 29.81
N ALA A 115 -0.05 -10.25 30.26
CA ALA A 115 -1.09 -9.72 29.37
C ALA A 115 -1.11 -8.19 29.51
N HIS A 116 -1.09 -7.50 28.37
CA HIS A 116 -1.25 -6.05 28.33
C HIS A 116 -2.52 -5.74 27.54
N VAL A 117 -3.46 -5.02 28.17
CA VAL A 117 -4.75 -4.70 27.57
C VAL A 117 -4.68 -3.25 27.05
N VAL A 118 -5.11 -3.06 25.81
CA VAL A 118 -5.18 -1.75 25.17
C VAL A 118 -6.63 -1.49 24.81
N ALA A 119 -7.19 -0.39 25.33
CA ALA A 119 -8.55 0.04 25.00
C ALA A 119 -8.51 0.84 23.69
N VAL A 120 -9.45 0.55 22.80
CA VAL A 120 -9.60 1.29 21.54
C VAL A 120 -10.66 2.38 21.76
N LYS A 121 -10.27 3.62 21.51
CA LYS A 121 -11.21 4.76 21.63
C LYS A 121 -11.12 5.63 20.38
N LYS A 122 -12.25 6.19 19.98
CA LYS A 122 -12.26 7.17 18.88
C LYS A 122 -11.40 8.38 19.28
N PRO A 123 -10.67 8.95 18.34
CA PRO A 123 -9.95 10.20 18.63
C PRO A 123 -10.94 11.29 19.01
N PHE A 124 -10.55 12.15 19.92
CA PHE A 124 -11.38 13.26 20.39
C PHE A 124 -11.84 14.14 19.23
N ILE A 125 -10.95 14.39 18.29
CA ILE A 125 -11.28 15.03 17.01
C ILE A 125 -10.82 14.09 15.89
N GLU A 126 -11.74 13.70 15.02
CA GLU A 126 -11.48 12.70 13.98
C GLU A 126 -11.27 13.37 12.64
N ALA A 127 -10.34 12.83 11.85
CA ALA A 127 -10.21 13.16 10.43
C ALA A 127 -10.13 11.85 9.63
N ARG A 128 -10.88 11.78 8.53
CA ARG A 128 -10.83 10.66 7.57
C ARG A 128 -10.54 11.22 6.19
N PHE A 129 -9.57 10.64 5.49
CA PHE A 129 -9.16 11.12 4.16
C PHE A 129 -9.68 10.18 3.08
N PHE A 130 -10.40 10.74 2.12
CA PHE A 130 -10.99 10.05 0.97
C PHE A 130 -10.28 10.49 -0.31
N VAL A 131 -10.11 9.56 -1.23
CA VAL A 131 -9.60 9.86 -2.58
C VAL A 131 -10.70 9.44 -3.57
N ASN A 132 -11.16 10.38 -4.37
CA ASN A 132 -12.22 10.16 -5.37
C ASN A 132 -13.46 9.49 -4.74
N GLY A 133 -13.81 9.90 -3.52
CA GLY A 133 -14.96 9.39 -2.78
C GLY A 133 -14.77 8.05 -2.09
N VAL A 134 -13.57 7.46 -2.14
CA VAL A 134 -13.27 6.16 -1.54
C VAL A 134 -12.38 6.37 -0.33
N TYR A 135 -12.67 5.66 0.77
CA TYR A 135 -11.84 5.66 1.99
C TYR A 135 -10.94 4.44 2.01
N ARG A 136 -9.62 4.64 1.92
CA ARG A 136 -8.59 3.59 2.01
C ARG A 136 -7.27 4.20 2.47
N ARG A 137 -6.32 3.37 2.83
CA ARG A 137 -4.95 3.82 3.15
C ARG A 137 -4.07 3.93 1.90
N GLU A 138 -4.29 3.04 0.95
CA GLU A 138 -3.57 3.04 -0.32
C GLU A 138 -4.58 3.08 -1.46
N TYR A 139 -4.26 3.89 -2.44
CA TYR A 139 -5.09 4.11 -3.61
C TYR A 139 -4.27 3.85 -4.87
N ALA A 140 -4.92 3.36 -5.90
CA ALA A 140 -4.35 3.29 -7.25
C ALA A 140 -5.20 4.20 -8.14
N VAL A 141 -4.57 5.19 -8.77
CA VAL A 141 -5.28 6.15 -9.62
C VAL A 141 -4.59 6.29 -10.97
N ASP A 142 -5.38 6.64 -11.97
CA ASP A 142 -4.92 6.85 -13.34
C ASP A 142 -3.95 8.04 -13.43
N SER A 143 -2.96 7.92 -14.29
CA SER A 143 -1.94 8.95 -14.50
C SER A 143 -2.50 10.24 -15.12
N LYS A 144 -3.65 10.16 -15.80
CA LYS A 144 -4.22 11.28 -16.54
C LYS A 144 -5.38 11.96 -15.82
N GLY A 145 -5.85 11.38 -14.70
CA GLY A 145 -7.01 11.88 -13.98
C GLY A 145 -6.67 12.96 -12.97
N GLN A 146 -7.67 13.78 -12.66
CA GLN A 146 -7.59 14.67 -11.51
C GLN A 146 -7.99 13.88 -10.27
N ILE A 147 -7.22 14.02 -9.20
CA ILE A 147 -7.45 13.39 -7.92
C ILE A 147 -8.22 14.37 -7.04
N GLN A 148 -9.35 13.92 -6.50
CA GLN A 148 -10.13 14.68 -5.53
C GLN A 148 -9.81 14.13 -4.14
N GLY A 149 -9.16 14.95 -3.31
CA GLY A 149 -8.93 14.65 -1.90
C GLY A 149 -10.02 15.31 -1.06
N GLN A 150 -10.68 14.54 -0.21
CA GLN A 150 -11.70 15.04 0.72
C GLN A 150 -11.34 14.60 2.12
N ILE A 151 -11.36 15.52 3.06
CA ILE A 151 -11.10 15.27 4.47
C ILE A 151 -12.40 15.49 5.21
N GLU A 152 -12.98 14.43 5.76
CA GLU A 152 -14.13 14.51 6.66
C GLU A 152 -13.62 14.63 8.09
N TRP A 153 -14.29 15.47 8.87
CA TRP A 153 -13.91 15.69 10.26
C TRP A 153 -15.14 15.59 11.17
N THR A 154 -14.92 15.21 12.44
CA THR A 154 -15.99 15.07 13.42
C THR A 154 -15.44 15.39 14.82
N ASN A 155 -16.21 16.18 15.59
CA ASN A 155 -15.96 16.36 17.02
C ASN A 155 -16.66 15.23 17.78
N ASN A 156 -15.87 14.32 18.36
CA ASN A 156 -16.39 13.17 19.12
C ASN A 156 -16.52 13.46 20.63
N LEU A 157 -16.16 14.67 21.07
CA LEU A 157 -16.31 15.05 22.48
C LEU A 157 -17.74 15.47 22.77
N ASP A 158 -18.08 15.47 24.05
CA ASP A 158 -19.31 16.05 24.57
C ASP A 158 -19.16 17.57 24.91
N THR A 159 -18.02 18.16 24.51
CA THR A 159 -17.68 19.55 24.72
C THR A 159 -17.25 20.19 23.40
N LYS A 160 -17.25 21.54 23.40
CA LYS A 160 -16.84 22.33 22.24
C LYS A 160 -15.32 22.24 22.03
N ILE A 161 -14.93 22.27 20.76
CA ILE A 161 -13.53 22.41 20.35
C ILE A 161 -13.37 23.74 19.64
N ASN A 162 -12.39 24.54 20.04
CA ASN A 162 -12.14 25.87 19.50
C ASN A 162 -10.87 25.86 18.64
N ASP A 163 -10.77 26.83 17.73
CA ASP A 163 -9.59 27.06 16.89
C ASP A 163 -9.16 25.78 16.15
N VAL A 164 -10.12 25.09 15.52
CA VAL A 164 -9.81 23.89 14.75
C VAL A 164 -8.97 24.27 13.53
N THR A 165 -7.94 23.50 13.27
CA THR A 165 -7.10 23.64 12.09
C THR A 165 -6.87 22.26 11.47
N ILE A 166 -7.08 22.17 10.15
CA ILE A 166 -6.75 20.97 9.35
C ILE A 166 -5.59 21.36 8.44
N VAL A 167 -4.56 20.53 8.41
CA VAL A 167 -3.40 20.71 7.53
C VAL A 167 -3.23 19.42 6.72
N ALA A 168 -3.21 19.54 5.39
CA ALA A 168 -2.87 18.42 4.51
C ALA A 168 -1.51 18.70 3.88
N LYS A 169 -0.51 17.91 4.23
CA LYS A 169 0.82 17.97 3.62
C LYS A 169 0.87 17.01 2.43
N ILE A 170 1.22 17.53 1.26
CA ILE A 170 1.25 16.76 0.01
C ILE A 170 2.69 16.58 -0.43
N SER A 171 3.13 15.35 -0.62
CA SER A 171 4.51 15.03 -0.99
C SER A 171 4.54 13.86 -1.98
N GLY A 172 5.72 13.54 -2.49
CA GLY A 172 5.89 12.44 -3.44
C GLY A 172 6.42 12.92 -4.80
N ASN A 173 6.88 11.95 -5.59
CA ASN A 173 7.55 12.26 -6.86
C ASN A 173 6.56 12.51 -8.01
N ALA A 174 5.27 12.23 -7.81
CA ALA A 174 4.25 12.41 -8.85
C ALA A 174 3.34 13.62 -8.61
N VAL A 175 3.67 14.51 -7.66
CA VAL A 175 2.84 15.68 -7.35
C VAL A 175 3.02 16.78 -8.39
N ASN A 176 1.98 17.15 -9.09
CA ASN A 176 1.97 18.35 -9.94
C ASN A 176 1.48 19.53 -9.11
N ARG A 177 2.43 20.22 -8.48
CA ARG A 177 2.15 21.33 -7.55
C ARG A 177 1.35 22.45 -8.18
N LYS A 178 1.47 22.64 -9.50
CA LYS A 178 0.75 23.70 -10.23
C LYS A 178 -0.75 23.46 -10.34
N THR A 179 -1.18 22.21 -10.11
CA THR A 179 -2.59 21.84 -10.24
C THR A 179 -3.29 21.73 -8.88
N ILE A 180 -2.55 21.94 -7.78
CA ILE A 180 -3.16 21.92 -6.44
C ILE A 180 -4.14 23.09 -6.33
N ASN A 181 -5.39 22.76 -6.03
CA ASN A 181 -6.46 23.73 -5.87
C ASN A 181 -7.33 23.30 -4.70
N THR A 182 -7.77 24.25 -3.90
CA THR A 182 -8.61 23.99 -2.75
C THR A 182 -9.75 25.00 -2.68
N GLN A 183 -10.90 24.53 -2.23
CA GLN A 183 -12.01 25.40 -1.88
C GLN A 183 -11.88 25.73 -0.39
N GLN A 184 -12.05 26.99 -0.03
CA GLN A 184 -12.05 27.47 1.35
C GLN A 184 -10.70 27.32 2.09
N GLY A 185 -9.68 26.73 1.49
CA GLY A 185 -8.38 26.56 2.14
C GLY A 185 -7.31 27.44 1.50
N PHE A 186 -6.12 27.41 2.08
CA PHE A 186 -4.96 28.12 1.57
C PHE A 186 -3.83 27.12 1.29
N TYR A 187 -3.30 27.14 0.05
CA TYR A 187 -2.16 26.29 -0.30
C TYR A 187 -0.85 27.08 -0.12
N ASP A 188 -0.02 26.62 0.81
CA ASP A 188 1.33 27.15 1.06
C ASP A 188 2.31 26.34 0.21
N SER A 189 2.74 26.91 -0.91
CA SER A 189 3.63 26.23 -1.86
C SER A 189 5.07 26.08 -1.33
N ALA A 190 5.46 26.85 -0.32
CA ALA A 190 6.80 26.71 0.28
C ALA A 190 6.91 25.48 1.18
N LYS A 191 5.80 25.05 1.76
CA LYS A 191 5.73 23.89 2.65
C LYS A 191 5.01 22.68 2.06
N ASP A 192 4.44 22.85 0.87
CA ASP A 192 3.57 21.84 0.23
C ASP A 192 2.39 21.44 1.15
N THR A 193 1.79 22.42 1.82
CA THR A 193 0.67 22.18 2.74
C THR A 193 -0.57 22.98 2.33
N ILE A 194 -1.73 22.36 2.51
CA ILE A 194 -3.02 23.06 2.42
C ILE A 194 -3.55 23.20 3.85
N ILE A 195 -3.99 24.41 4.18
CA ILE A 195 -4.42 24.76 5.54
C ILE A 195 -5.87 25.24 5.48
N TRP A 196 -6.69 24.66 6.34
CA TRP A 196 -8.06 25.12 6.62
C TRP A 196 -8.12 25.47 8.09
N ASP A 197 -8.46 26.72 8.38
CA ASP A 197 -8.56 27.24 9.73
C ASP A 197 -9.84 28.09 9.88
N LYS A 198 -10.02 28.70 11.03
CA LYS A 198 -11.21 29.52 11.32
C LYS A 198 -11.38 30.73 10.40
N ASN A 199 -10.29 31.19 9.75
CA ASN A 199 -10.37 32.31 8.81
C ASN A 199 -10.90 31.87 7.45
N SER A 200 -10.68 30.60 7.09
CA SER A 200 -11.10 30.04 5.82
C SER A 200 -12.39 29.22 5.95
N VAL A 201 -12.62 28.59 7.11
CA VAL A 201 -13.80 27.76 7.40
C VAL A 201 -14.39 28.24 8.73
N GLY A 202 -15.38 29.10 8.67
CA GLY A 202 -15.91 29.82 9.86
C GLY A 202 -16.32 28.90 11.02
N VAL A 203 -16.84 27.69 10.74
CA VAL A 203 -17.22 26.74 11.78
C VAL A 203 -16.02 26.29 12.63
N PHE A 204 -14.80 26.41 12.12
CA PHE A 204 -13.59 26.01 12.86
C PHE A 204 -13.25 26.95 14.03
N ASN A 205 -13.92 28.11 14.11
CA ASN A 205 -13.79 28.95 15.30
C ASN A 205 -14.33 28.26 16.55
N GLU A 206 -15.48 27.56 16.42
CA GLU A 206 -16.14 26.85 17.52
C GLU A 206 -16.92 25.68 16.92
N VAL A 207 -16.48 24.43 17.21
CA VAL A 207 -17.09 23.19 16.71
C VAL A 207 -17.82 22.52 17.89
N ASN A 208 -19.13 22.42 17.80
CA ASN A 208 -19.97 21.86 18.89
C ASN A 208 -19.83 20.32 18.96
N PRO A 209 -20.26 19.74 20.10
CA PRO A 209 -20.31 18.27 20.20
C PRO A 209 -21.11 17.63 19.05
N GLY A 210 -20.51 16.64 18.40
CA GLY A 210 -21.14 15.92 17.30
C GLY A 210 -21.11 16.64 15.96
N ASP A 211 -20.66 17.90 15.90
CA ASP A 211 -20.52 18.59 14.60
C ASP A 211 -19.52 17.85 13.71
N SER A 212 -19.84 17.80 12.43
CA SER A 212 -19.01 17.16 11.40
C SER A 212 -19.12 17.94 10.09
N GLY A 213 -18.17 17.71 9.21
CA GLY A 213 -18.17 18.35 7.90
C GLY A 213 -17.03 17.83 7.05
N SER A 214 -16.76 18.54 5.96
CA SER A 214 -15.66 18.17 5.09
C SER A 214 -14.99 19.38 4.48
N VAL A 215 -13.69 19.23 4.18
CA VAL A 215 -12.90 20.15 3.38
C VAL A 215 -12.21 19.34 2.27
N GLY A 216 -11.79 20.01 1.21
CA GLY A 216 -11.24 19.26 0.10
C GLY A 216 -10.28 20.04 -0.79
N PHE A 217 -9.59 19.27 -1.61
CA PHE A 217 -8.66 19.81 -2.60
C PHE A 217 -8.64 18.92 -3.83
N THR A 218 -8.04 19.44 -4.90
CA THR A 218 -7.75 18.63 -6.09
C THR A 218 -6.26 18.75 -6.43
N VAL A 219 -5.74 17.70 -7.05
CA VAL A 219 -4.38 17.66 -7.56
C VAL A 219 -4.32 16.70 -8.75
N SER A 220 -3.54 17.00 -9.77
CA SER A 220 -3.29 16.04 -10.87
C SER A 220 -1.88 15.47 -10.71
N PRO A 221 -1.67 14.22 -11.11
CA PRO A 221 -0.30 13.70 -11.15
C PRO A 221 0.55 14.45 -12.17
N LEU A 222 1.87 14.44 -11.97
CA LEU A 222 2.81 14.81 -13.03
C LEU A 222 2.71 13.81 -14.18
N SER A 223 3.02 14.26 -15.38
CA SER A 223 3.20 13.35 -16.52
C SER A 223 4.24 12.27 -16.14
N LEU A 224 3.96 11.04 -16.50
CA LEU A 224 4.89 9.92 -16.24
C LEU A 224 6.21 10.11 -17.01
N PHE A 225 6.23 11.02 -18.00
CA PHE A 225 7.41 11.37 -18.79
C PHE A 225 7.79 12.81 -18.52
N SER A 226 9.05 13.04 -18.21
CA SER A 226 9.57 14.40 -18.08
C SER A 226 9.91 14.97 -19.46
N ALA A 227 9.96 16.29 -19.56
CA ALA A 227 10.34 16.98 -20.78
C ALA A 227 11.77 16.64 -21.24
N GLY A 228 12.62 16.16 -20.33
CA GLY A 228 13.99 15.73 -20.65
C GLY A 228 14.11 14.24 -21.01
N GLY A 229 12.98 13.55 -21.22
CA GLY A 229 12.97 12.13 -21.61
C GLY A 229 13.11 11.14 -20.46
N GLY A 230 13.19 11.62 -19.22
CA GLY A 230 13.19 10.74 -18.05
C GLY A 230 11.79 10.26 -17.71
N MET A 231 11.71 9.12 -17.08
CA MET A 231 10.44 8.52 -16.68
C MET A 231 10.39 8.40 -15.15
N LEU A 232 9.23 8.72 -14.56
CA LEU A 232 9.03 8.56 -13.13
C LEU A 232 9.08 7.07 -12.77
N SER A 233 9.79 6.76 -11.70
CA SER A 233 9.84 5.41 -11.15
C SER A 233 8.94 5.35 -9.93
N ASP A 234 8.05 4.35 -9.91
CA ASP A 234 7.15 4.10 -8.79
C ASP A 234 6.41 5.38 -8.36
N PRO A 235 5.72 6.03 -9.31
CA PRO A 235 5.13 7.35 -9.06
C PRO A 235 4.05 7.30 -8.00
N SER A 236 4.16 8.20 -7.02
CA SER A 236 3.21 8.24 -5.92
C SER A 236 3.05 9.65 -5.37
N ILE A 237 1.90 9.86 -4.72
CA ILE A 237 1.57 11.06 -3.96
C ILE A 237 1.22 10.60 -2.55
N LYS A 238 1.91 11.14 -1.55
CA LYS A 238 1.60 10.91 -0.15
C LYS A 238 0.86 12.12 0.40
N VAL A 239 -0.24 11.88 1.10
CA VAL A 239 -1.01 12.92 1.77
C VAL A 239 -1.00 12.60 3.26
N GLU A 240 -0.52 13.55 4.06
CA GLU A 240 -0.53 13.47 5.52
C GLU A 240 -1.46 14.57 6.03
N VAL A 241 -2.56 14.16 6.64
CA VAL A 241 -3.56 15.08 7.17
C VAL A 241 -3.40 15.12 8.68
N SER A 242 -3.28 16.32 9.24
CA SER A 242 -3.38 16.53 10.68
C SER A 242 -4.55 17.46 10.98
N ILE A 243 -5.26 17.15 12.05
CA ILE A 243 -6.33 17.99 12.58
C ILE A 243 -6.01 18.30 14.03
N SER A 244 -6.16 19.56 14.42
CA SER A 244 -5.89 20.00 15.77
C SER A 244 -6.94 21.01 16.21
N GLY A 245 -7.08 21.17 17.53
CA GLY A 245 -8.01 22.13 18.12
C GLY A 245 -7.72 22.29 19.60
N LYS A 246 -8.53 23.11 20.27
CA LYS A 246 -8.37 23.43 21.69
C LYS A 246 -9.68 23.15 22.42
N GLN A 247 -9.57 22.44 23.53
CA GLN A 247 -10.69 22.22 24.47
C GLN A 247 -10.44 23.01 25.75
N LEU A 248 -11.48 23.65 26.24
CA LEU A 248 -11.43 24.30 27.57
C LEU A 248 -11.74 23.24 28.62
N SER A 249 -10.77 22.96 29.46
CA SER A 249 -10.89 22.02 30.58
C SER A 249 -11.55 22.74 31.80
N THR A 250 -12.07 21.93 32.69
CA THR A 250 -12.54 22.44 34.00
C THR A 250 -11.37 23.06 34.77
N GLY A 251 -11.44 24.36 35.01
CA GLY A 251 -10.35 25.12 35.63
C GLY A 251 -9.69 26.12 34.70
N TYR A 252 -10.26 26.33 33.51
CA TYR A 252 -9.80 27.32 32.52
C TYR A 252 -8.44 26.98 31.88
N GLU A 253 -7.93 25.75 32.05
CA GLU A 253 -6.76 25.31 31.32
C GLU A 253 -7.17 24.88 29.90
N THR A 254 -6.33 25.22 28.92
CA THR A 254 -6.58 24.85 27.55
C THR A 254 -5.83 23.55 27.25
N GLN A 255 -6.56 22.53 26.81
CA GLN A 255 -5.96 21.28 26.37
C GLN A 255 -5.90 21.26 24.85
N ASN A 256 -4.72 21.00 24.30
CA ASN A 256 -4.55 20.83 22.86
C ASN A 256 -4.97 19.41 22.46
N LEU A 257 -5.75 19.32 21.41
CA LEU A 257 -6.22 18.06 20.83
C LEU A 257 -5.59 17.93 19.45
N ASP A 258 -5.12 16.74 19.08
CA ASP A 258 -4.59 16.49 17.74
C ASP A 258 -4.84 15.07 17.30
N ASN A 259 -4.89 14.88 16.00
CA ASN A 259 -5.03 13.58 15.36
C ASN A 259 -4.43 13.68 13.96
N SER A 260 -4.04 12.54 13.39
CA SER A 260 -3.45 12.54 12.05
C SER A 260 -3.78 11.24 11.30
N VAL A 261 -3.84 11.36 9.98
CA VAL A 261 -4.03 10.21 9.08
C VAL A 261 -3.12 10.39 7.86
N SER A 262 -2.58 9.29 7.37
CA SER A 262 -1.69 9.29 6.22
C SER A 262 -2.17 8.30 5.17
N SER A 263 -2.11 8.69 3.89
CA SER A 263 -2.50 7.84 2.76
C SER A 263 -1.49 7.97 1.63
N ILE A 264 -1.34 6.88 0.88
CA ILE A 264 -0.47 6.83 -0.30
C ILE A 264 -1.34 6.61 -1.54
N ILE A 265 -1.17 7.47 -2.52
CA ILE A 265 -1.85 7.39 -3.81
C ILE A 265 -0.80 6.96 -4.84
N ARG A 266 -0.89 5.73 -5.32
CA ARG A 266 0.02 5.20 -6.35
C ARG A 266 -0.56 5.51 -7.72
N ILE A 267 0.30 6.02 -8.60
CA ILE A 267 -0.12 6.33 -9.97
C ILE A 267 0.16 5.09 -10.82
N ILE A 268 -0.88 4.55 -11.45
CA ILE A 268 -0.75 3.33 -12.23
C ILE A 268 -0.09 3.62 -13.59
N SER A 269 0.56 2.58 -14.14
CA SER A 269 1.20 2.66 -15.46
C SER A 269 0.18 2.76 -16.58
N ASP A 270 0.54 3.47 -17.62
CA ASP A 270 -0.14 3.37 -18.91
C ASP A 270 0.43 2.15 -19.63
N ILE A 271 -0.46 1.25 -20.04
CA ILE A 271 -0.11 0.06 -20.82
C ILE A 271 -0.55 0.32 -22.26
N GLY A 272 0.35 0.14 -23.19
CA GLY A 272 0.05 0.20 -24.61
C GLY A 272 0.05 -1.18 -25.23
N PHE A 273 -0.87 -1.41 -26.16
CA PHE A 273 -0.89 -2.61 -27.00
C PHE A 273 -0.97 -2.18 -28.45
N ASN A 274 -0.14 -2.80 -29.29
CA ASN A 274 -0.13 -2.52 -30.72
C ASN A 274 -0.12 -3.84 -31.49
N ALA A 275 -0.91 -3.91 -32.55
CA ALA A 275 -0.98 -5.06 -33.44
C ALA A 275 -0.77 -4.60 -34.88
N LYS A 276 0.13 -5.24 -35.58
CA LYS A 276 0.45 -4.92 -36.98
C LYS A 276 0.32 -6.17 -37.84
N ALA A 277 -0.21 -6.01 -39.05
CA ALA A 277 -0.18 -7.03 -40.09
C ALA A 277 0.89 -6.64 -41.13
N LEU A 278 1.83 -7.51 -41.36
CA LEU A 278 2.97 -7.29 -42.25
C LEU A 278 2.93 -8.33 -43.38
N TYR A 279 3.30 -7.90 -44.60
CA TYR A 279 3.40 -8.79 -45.73
C TYR A 279 4.84 -8.88 -46.24
N TYR A 280 5.47 -7.72 -46.48
CA TYR A 280 6.85 -7.67 -47.07
C TYR A 280 7.96 -7.68 -46.03
N SER A 281 7.59 -7.70 -44.75
CA SER A 281 8.60 -7.64 -43.68
C SER A 281 8.17 -8.53 -42.53
N GLY A 282 9.05 -8.71 -41.54
CA GLY A 282 8.81 -9.55 -40.38
C GLY A 282 9.63 -10.85 -40.43
N PRO A 283 9.48 -11.71 -39.42
CA PRO A 283 10.31 -12.92 -39.33
C PRO A 283 9.87 -14.08 -40.25
N PHE A 284 8.71 -14.00 -40.88
CA PHE A 284 8.17 -15.07 -41.72
C PHE A 284 8.02 -14.61 -43.16
N ALA A 285 8.36 -15.48 -44.10
CA ALA A 285 8.08 -15.24 -45.53
C ALA A 285 6.57 -15.40 -45.76
N ASN A 286 5.97 -14.40 -46.34
CA ASN A 286 4.54 -14.41 -46.65
C ASN A 286 4.34 -14.70 -48.15
N THR A 287 3.22 -15.32 -48.48
CA THR A 287 2.88 -15.76 -49.86
C THR A 287 1.47 -15.32 -50.18
N GLY A 288 1.12 -15.34 -51.47
CA GLY A 288 -0.20 -14.99 -51.97
C GLY A 288 -0.21 -13.64 -52.67
N THR A 289 -1.35 -13.20 -53.09
CA THR A 289 -1.49 -11.98 -53.87
C THR A 289 -1.84 -10.77 -52.96
N ILE A 290 -1.34 -9.62 -53.37
CA ILE A 290 -1.71 -8.36 -52.74
C ILE A 290 -2.39 -7.48 -53.81
N PRO A 291 -3.66 -7.09 -53.67
CA PRO A 291 -4.56 -7.45 -52.57
C PRO A 291 -4.97 -8.90 -52.58
N PRO A 292 -5.42 -9.46 -51.41
CA PRO A 292 -5.92 -10.83 -51.37
C PRO A 292 -7.12 -11.02 -52.30
N LYS A 293 -7.18 -12.25 -52.89
CA LYS A 293 -8.28 -12.62 -53.82
C LYS A 293 -9.06 -13.78 -53.22
N ILE A 294 -10.35 -13.81 -53.49
CA ILE A 294 -11.23 -14.91 -53.08
C ILE A 294 -10.66 -16.23 -53.64
N GLU A 295 -10.73 -17.31 -52.84
CA GLU A 295 -10.26 -18.67 -53.17
C GLU A 295 -8.76 -18.77 -53.33
N ASN A 296 -7.98 -17.73 -52.96
CA ASN A 296 -6.52 -17.77 -52.96
C ASN A 296 -5.98 -17.43 -51.58
N GLU A 297 -5.23 -18.35 -51.01
CA GLU A 297 -4.65 -18.12 -49.69
C GLU A 297 -3.58 -17.01 -49.77
N THR A 298 -3.66 -16.08 -48.86
CA THR A 298 -2.62 -15.04 -48.67
C THR A 298 -2.20 -15.03 -47.20
N THR A 299 -0.91 -15.20 -46.96
CA THR A 299 -0.38 -15.20 -45.58
C THR A 299 0.07 -13.81 -45.14
N TYR A 300 -0.02 -13.58 -43.84
CA TYR A 300 0.43 -12.35 -43.18
C TYR A 300 1.17 -12.71 -41.89
N THR A 301 2.23 -11.96 -41.62
CA THR A 301 2.83 -11.94 -40.29
C THR A 301 2.10 -10.95 -39.42
N ILE A 302 1.57 -11.41 -38.31
CA ILE A 302 0.96 -10.55 -37.29
C ILE A 302 1.99 -10.35 -36.19
N THR A 303 2.27 -9.11 -35.85
CA THR A 303 3.16 -8.77 -34.74
C THR A 303 2.35 -8.06 -33.66
N TRP A 304 2.33 -8.62 -32.48
CA TRP A 304 1.80 -7.99 -31.27
C TRP A 304 2.94 -7.43 -30.46
N SER A 305 2.78 -6.21 -29.94
CA SER A 305 3.75 -5.63 -29.04
C SER A 305 3.03 -4.91 -27.89
N VAL A 306 3.66 -4.98 -26.71
CA VAL A 306 3.16 -4.32 -25.52
C VAL A 306 4.20 -3.33 -25.02
N SER A 307 3.72 -2.19 -24.50
CA SER A 307 4.56 -1.18 -23.90
C SER A 307 4.02 -0.83 -22.52
N ASN A 308 4.89 -0.29 -21.68
CA ASN A 308 4.56 -0.01 -20.28
C ASN A 308 5.35 1.20 -19.80
N THR A 309 4.69 2.09 -19.05
CA THR A 309 5.37 3.26 -18.50
C THR A 309 6.06 2.95 -17.16
N ALA A 310 5.52 3.37 -16.05
CA ALA A 310 6.22 3.75 -14.82
C ALA A 310 6.45 2.64 -13.79
N ASN A 311 5.64 1.58 -13.80
CA ASN A 311 5.69 0.52 -12.79
C ASN A 311 5.92 -0.85 -13.45
N ASN A 312 6.42 -1.81 -12.71
CA ASN A 312 6.49 -3.20 -13.21
C ASN A 312 5.09 -3.82 -13.17
N ILE A 313 4.76 -4.57 -14.21
CA ILE A 313 3.49 -5.28 -14.35
C ILE A 313 3.78 -6.77 -14.34
N SER A 314 2.97 -7.54 -13.65
CA SER A 314 3.12 -8.99 -13.59
C SER A 314 1.89 -9.67 -14.18
N LYS A 315 2.12 -10.88 -14.73
CA LYS A 315 1.09 -11.77 -15.27
C LYS A 315 0.25 -11.11 -16.38
N ALA A 316 0.90 -10.32 -17.24
CA ALA A 316 0.21 -9.71 -18.38
C ALA A 316 -0.17 -10.77 -19.40
N VAL A 317 -1.36 -10.66 -19.96
CA VAL A 317 -1.88 -11.60 -20.96
C VAL A 317 -2.59 -10.81 -22.05
N VAL A 318 -2.32 -11.16 -23.30
CA VAL A 318 -3.03 -10.63 -24.48
C VAL A 318 -3.90 -11.74 -25.07
N ARG A 319 -5.17 -11.44 -25.37
CA ARG A 319 -6.09 -12.41 -25.96
C ARG A 319 -6.79 -11.81 -27.16
N SER A 320 -7.01 -12.65 -28.17
CA SER A 320 -7.79 -12.28 -29.34
C SER A 320 -8.38 -13.53 -29.99
N SER A 321 -9.39 -13.35 -30.82
CA SER A 321 -9.99 -14.45 -31.58
C SER A 321 -9.86 -14.16 -33.07
N LEU A 322 -9.54 -15.19 -33.85
CA LEU A 322 -9.50 -15.09 -35.31
C LEU A 322 -10.91 -15.21 -35.91
N SER A 323 -11.16 -14.46 -36.96
CA SER A 323 -12.40 -14.58 -37.70
C SER A 323 -12.48 -15.91 -38.46
N SER A 324 -13.65 -16.25 -39.01
CA SER A 324 -13.87 -17.53 -39.66
C SER A 324 -12.98 -17.76 -40.90
N TRP A 325 -12.61 -16.69 -41.57
CA TRP A 325 -11.76 -16.70 -42.77
C TRP A 325 -10.29 -16.45 -42.52
N VAL A 326 -9.87 -16.52 -41.23
CA VAL A 326 -8.48 -16.40 -40.87
C VAL A 326 -8.05 -17.65 -40.08
N ARG A 327 -6.97 -18.25 -40.49
CA ARG A 327 -6.43 -19.47 -39.86
C ARG A 327 -5.02 -19.19 -39.35
N PHE A 328 -4.70 -19.68 -38.17
CA PHE A 328 -3.36 -19.66 -37.59
C PHE A 328 -2.49 -20.66 -38.30
N VAL A 329 -1.27 -20.28 -38.69
CA VAL A 329 -0.38 -21.16 -39.52
C VAL A 329 0.62 -21.91 -38.65
N GLY A 330 1.12 -21.31 -37.58
CA GLY A 330 1.96 -22.10 -36.71
C GLY A 330 3.16 -21.43 -36.11
N PRO A 331 4.24 -21.15 -36.85
CA PRO A 331 5.46 -20.71 -36.16
C PRO A 331 5.28 -19.36 -35.49
N ILE A 332 5.95 -19.20 -34.34
CA ILE A 332 6.02 -17.95 -33.60
C ILE A 332 7.46 -17.45 -33.52
N SER A 333 7.63 -16.15 -33.38
CA SER A 333 8.97 -15.55 -33.27
C SER A 333 8.90 -14.37 -32.27
N PRO A 334 9.76 -14.33 -31.25
CA PRO A 334 10.72 -15.38 -30.86
C PRO A 334 10.06 -16.70 -30.50
N SER A 335 10.74 -17.79 -30.65
CA SER A 335 10.20 -19.15 -30.46
C SER A 335 9.98 -19.51 -28.97
N ASP A 336 10.55 -18.73 -28.06
CA ASP A 336 10.44 -18.93 -26.61
C ASP A 336 9.29 -18.14 -26.00
N GLU A 337 8.54 -17.38 -26.80
CA GLU A 337 7.35 -16.68 -26.30
C GLU A 337 6.20 -17.66 -26.05
N ASP A 338 5.46 -17.44 -24.97
CA ASP A 338 4.33 -18.30 -24.59
C ASP A 338 3.05 -17.84 -25.28
N LEU A 339 2.95 -18.16 -26.59
CA LEU A 339 1.75 -17.88 -27.39
C LEU A 339 1.08 -19.20 -27.76
N ASN A 340 -0.19 -19.31 -27.45
CA ASN A 340 -0.98 -20.51 -27.61
C ASN A 340 -2.22 -20.21 -28.48
N TYR A 341 -2.54 -21.13 -29.39
CA TYR A 341 -3.73 -21.05 -30.24
C TYR A 341 -4.65 -22.24 -29.98
N ASN A 342 -5.93 -21.97 -29.74
CA ASN A 342 -6.96 -22.98 -29.56
C ASN A 342 -7.79 -23.08 -30.85
N PRO A 343 -7.64 -24.17 -31.65
CA PRO A 343 -8.38 -24.26 -32.92
C PRO A 343 -9.89 -24.40 -32.76
N SER A 344 -10.40 -24.87 -31.62
CA SER A 344 -11.84 -25.03 -31.39
C SER A 344 -12.52 -23.68 -31.13
N THR A 345 -11.87 -22.80 -30.37
CA THR A 345 -12.41 -21.46 -30.06
C THR A 345 -11.85 -20.37 -30.95
N LYS A 346 -10.82 -20.71 -31.77
CA LYS A 346 -10.03 -19.78 -32.59
C LYS A 346 -9.39 -18.66 -31.76
N GLU A 347 -9.18 -18.90 -30.47
CA GLU A 347 -8.58 -17.94 -29.57
C GLU A 347 -7.05 -18.07 -29.60
N ILE A 348 -6.38 -16.92 -29.64
CA ILE A 348 -4.94 -16.79 -29.46
C ILE A 348 -4.72 -16.14 -28.09
N VAL A 349 -3.88 -16.78 -27.28
CA VAL A 349 -3.51 -16.27 -25.94
C VAL A 349 -1.99 -16.15 -25.90
N TRP A 350 -1.51 -14.94 -25.64
CA TRP A 350 -0.10 -14.66 -25.42
C TRP A 350 0.10 -14.32 -23.96
N ASN A 351 0.79 -15.18 -23.23
CA ASN A 351 1.14 -14.96 -21.82
C ASN A 351 2.45 -14.17 -21.78
N VAL A 352 2.34 -12.85 -21.79
CA VAL A 352 3.50 -11.94 -21.81
C VAL A 352 4.33 -12.08 -20.53
N GLY A 353 3.66 -12.39 -19.41
CA GLY A 353 4.34 -12.52 -18.11
C GLY A 353 4.62 -11.16 -17.48
N ASN A 354 5.87 -10.90 -17.15
CA ASN A 354 6.27 -9.68 -16.47
C ASN A 354 6.75 -8.64 -17.48
N ILE A 355 6.16 -7.43 -17.42
CA ILE A 355 6.55 -6.31 -18.28
C ILE A 355 7.21 -5.27 -17.39
N GLY A 356 8.50 -5.02 -17.63
CA GLY A 356 9.26 -4.03 -16.89
C GLY A 356 8.82 -2.61 -17.21
N LYS A 357 9.10 -1.70 -16.29
CA LYS A 357 8.88 -0.27 -16.53
C LYS A 357 9.73 0.19 -17.73
N GLY A 358 9.14 1.03 -18.57
CA GLY A 358 9.81 1.58 -19.75
C GLY A 358 9.79 0.68 -20.97
N ALA A 359 9.23 -0.53 -20.90
CA ALA A 359 9.15 -1.44 -22.04
C ALA A 359 8.46 -0.79 -23.24
N GLY A 360 9.08 -0.88 -24.40
CA GLY A 360 8.58 -0.26 -25.64
C GLY A 360 8.75 1.27 -25.69
N ILE A 361 9.44 1.87 -24.72
CA ILE A 361 9.62 3.32 -24.62
C ILE A 361 11.09 3.67 -24.41
N THR A 362 11.68 3.22 -23.32
CA THR A 362 13.11 3.44 -23.00
C THR A 362 13.94 2.17 -23.06
N VAL A 363 13.28 1.02 -23.04
CA VAL A 363 13.89 -0.29 -23.27
C VAL A 363 13.10 -1.02 -24.34
N ALA A 364 13.62 -2.13 -24.86
CA ALA A 364 12.94 -2.91 -25.89
C ALA A 364 11.52 -3.30 -25.45
N ASP A 365 10.59 -3.34 -26.40
CA ASP A 365 9.24 -3.81 -26.14
C ASP A 365 9.19 -5.32 -26.00
N HIS A 366 8.17 -5.83 -25.34
CA HIS A 366 7.81 -7.24 -25.46
C HIS A 366 7.00 -7.38 -26.73
N SER A 367 7.43 -8.28 -27.61
CA SER A 367 6.70 -8.49 -28.87
C SER A 367 6.77 -9.94 -29.29
N VAL A 368 5.70 -10.39 -29.94
CA VAL A 368 5.62 -11.72 -30.52
C VAL A 368 5.03 -11.60 -31.92
N SER A 369 5.60 -12.36 -32.87
CA SER A 369 5.09 -12.47 -34.23
C SER A 369 4.58 -13.88 -34.48
N PHE A 370 3.50 -13.98 -35.22
CA PHE A 370 2.92 -15.26 -35.64
C PHE A 370 2.36 -15.11 -37.05
N GLN A 371 2.19 -16.22 -37.75
CA GLN A 371 1.69 -16.16 -39.12
C GLN A 371 0.25 -16.63 -39.19
N VAL A 372 -0.53 -15.92 -39.97
CA VAL A 372 -1.93 -16.27 -40.27
C VAL A 372 -2.11 -16.35 -41.78
N VAL A 373 -3.11 -17.10 -42.20
CA VAL A 373 -3.51 -17.17 -43.60
C VAL A 373 -4.98 -16.71 -43.74
N LEU A 374 -5.20 -15.86 -44.69
CA LEU A 374 -6.52 -15.40 -45.11
C LEU A 374 -6.94 -16.25 -46.27
N SER A 375 -8.16 -16.87 -46.18
CA SER A 375 -8.67 -17.77 -47.23
C SER A 375 -10.17 -17.51 -47.49
#